data_2fa853cd82f072a301a399fa5ad1e9dd
#
_entry.id   2fa853cd82f072a301a399fa5ad1e9dd
#
_cell.length_a   1.000
_cell.length_b   1.000
_cell.length_c   1.000
_cell.angle_alpha   90.00
_cell.angle_beta   90.00
_cell.angle_gamma   90.00
#
_symmetry.space_group_name_H-M   'P 1'
#
loop_
_entity.id
_entity.type
_entity.pdbx_description
1 polymer ?
#
loop_
_entity_poly.entity_id
_entity_poly.type
_entity_poly.pdbx_seq_one_letter_code
_entity_poly.pdbx_strand_id
1 'polypeptide(L)'
;MERIYQKYTNENTEIFTYRYFDDTKYHLTNNQENKTLILNESSGYLFEIPTINFEFDYSLSSLRCKYFFDNSVLTTSFENKNPYTDKKEKGWEIYLKEWLIPYLSNDEFLKNNQIEKIIENNHEHDFLNKYERYSFYLHIKEMPENYYPFYCISIIRNKNNYKNFYLFVFKSKTNQIDTFEKICKSFKEIQKRGKALNVQVEYQPIADENWNDETKKYYAKLSNQKSIDWGIFTKSLVSKQDDAFDYISNFYKNEGDFYDKNMEHNFELLPTYMHISWAGKFNYFPKELANEYAKGDGFNKKKVLHFTFQYTASNNTSMVGYTPVFDVLRGKYDEYFRLLAKDLKEYHHPILFRLNNEMNTDWTSYAGIITLLDPDIFIASWKRLYEIFQQEQVDNCIWIFNPIAITTPYSNWGEYLNYYPKGMVHMLGLTAYERGNMKKYHSFAMMYKKLYQKNTPYFVKFPHIISEFGAGCGGEAVYDYEQHKYLFLPVCRNLDKQVNFVNKMFDEIKKYPDYVKNIKAAIWFSANDYANVNNKDYIMNYFCLDEKVAPTISAFKKGFKKVGKKSKK
;
A
#
# COMPACT_ATOMS: atom_id res chain seq x y z
N MET A 1 16.17 36.51 6.76
CA MET A 1 15.30 35.33 6.53
C MET A 1 16.03 34.45 5.57
N GLU A 2 16.59 33.37 6.07
CA GLU A 2 17.42 32.44 5.27
C GLU A 2 16.53 31.35 4.69
N ARG A 3 16.56 31.16 3.38
CA ARG A 3 15.90 30.04 2.73
C ARG A 3 16.81 28.83 2.85
N ILE A 4 16.35 27.79 3.52
CA ILE A 4 17.09 26.55 3.69
C ILE A 4 16.65 25.57 2.62
N TYR A 5 17.59 25.16 1.78
CA TYR A 5 17.40 24.09 0.79
C TYR A 5 18.02 22.82 1.33
N GLN A 6 17.25 21.78 1.44
CA GLN A 6 17.79 20.46 1.79
C GLN A 6 18.33 19.78 0.55
N LYS A 7 19.62 19.43 0.58
CA LYS A 7 20.23 18.56 -0.39
C LYS A 7 20.14 17.13 0.16
N TYR A 8 19.34 16.30 -0.47
CA TYR A 8 19.22 14.92 -0.07
C TYR A 8 20.32 14.10 -0.77
N THR A 9 21.19 13.47 0.01
CA THR A 9 22.16 12.49 -0.46
C THR A 9 21.77 11.13 0.09
N ASN A 10 21.50 10.16 -0.78
CA ASN A 10 21.29 8.79 -0.36
C ASN A 10 22.61 8.04 -0.43
N GLU A 11 23.11 7.57 0.70
CA GLU A 11 24.36 6.79 0.80
C GLU A 11 24.16 5.32 0.41
N ASN A 12 22.91 4.87 0.27
CA ASN A 12 22.58 3.48 -0.05
C ASN A 12 22.05 3.37 -1.48
N THR A 13 22.78 2.78 -2.33
CA THR A 13 22.48 2.03 -3.58
C THR A 13 21.32 2.48 -4.49
N GLU A 14 20.30 3.24 -4.06
CA GLU A 14 19.29 3.83 -4.95
C GLU A 14 19.75 5.19 -5.45
N ILE A 15 19.96 5.30 -6.77
CA ILE A 15 20.18 6.58 -7.40
C ILE A 15 18.82 7.23 -7.66
N PHE A 16 18.60 8.38 -7.08
CA PHE A 16 17.44 9.20 -7.40
C PHE A 16 17.85 10.62 -7.74
N THR A 17 17.12 11.23 -8.63
CA THR A 17 17.21 12.64 -8.97
C THR A 17 15.95 13.35 -8.52
N TYR A 18 16.11 14.53 -7.96
CA TYR A 18 14.97 15.37 -7.60
C TYR A 18 15.16 16.77 -8.14
N ARG A 19 14.05 17.44 -8.43
CA ARG A 19 14.04 18.82 -8.85
C ARG A 19 13.37 19.68 -7.79
N TYR A 20 14.07 20.66 -7.30
CA TYR A 20 13.50 21.69 -6.45
C TYR A 20 12.85 22.79 -7.27
N PHE A 21 11.71 23.24 -6.78
CA PHE A 21 11.12 24.49 -7.15
C PHE A 21 11.12 25.40 -5.91
N ASP A 22 10.94 26.71 -6.07
CA ASP A 22 10.93 27.65 -4.95
C ASP A 22 10.04 27.19 -3.80
N ASP A 23 10.62 26.95 -2.64
CA ASP A 23 9.88 26.58 -1.44
C ASP A 23 9.55 27.81 -0.62
N THR A 24 8.38 27.81 -0.01
CA THR A 24 7.87 28.87 0.86
C THR A 24 7.97 28.48 2.34
N LYS A 25 8.90 27.60 2.68
CA LYS A 25 9.25 27.24 4.06
C LYS A 25 10.45 28.01 4.54
N TYR A 26 10.35 28.53 5.75
CA TYR A 26 11.39 29.32 6.39
C TYR A 26 11.64 28.83 7.80
N HIS A 27 12.91 28.86 8.22
CA HIS A 27 13.34 28.56 9.57
C HIS A 27 13.96 29.81 10.17
N LEU A 28 13.39 30.30 11.24
CA LEU A 28 13.90 31.47 11.96
C LEU A 28 14.39 31.04 13.35
N THR A 29 15.70 30.91 13.51
CA THR A 29 16.33 30.48 14.78
C THR A 29 16.46 31.65 15.75
N ASN A 30 16.17 31.40 17.02
CA ASN A 30 16.46 32.29 18.13
C ASN A 30 17.49 31.62 19.06
N ASN A 31 18.75 32.01 18.94
CA ASN A 31 19.84 31.41 19.71
C ASN A 31 19.74 31.71 21.22
N GLN A 32 19.15 32.82 21.62
CA GLN A 32 19.01 33.19 23.05
C GLN A 32 17.98 32.29 23.74
N GLU A 33 16.91 31.93 23.05
CA GLU A 33 15.83 31.10 23.60
C GLU A 33 15.97 29.63 23.21
N ASN A 34 17.01 29.27 22.48
CA ASN A 34 17.24 27.91 21.94
C ASN A 34 15.99 27.32 21.26
N LYS A 35 15.36 28.10 20.39
CA LYS A 35 14.16 27.67 19.65
C LYS A 35 14.19 28.13 18.21
N THR A 36 13.44 27.42 17.36
CA THR A 36 13.29 27.74 15.94
C THR A 36 11.82 27.85 15.57
N LEU A 37 11.45 28.97 14.96
CA LEU A 37 10.13 29.17 14.36
C LEU A 37 10.13 28.58 12.94
N ILE A 38 9.26 27.62 12.71
CA ILE A 38 9.02 27.01 11.40
C ILE A 38 7.82 27.69 10.76
N LEU A 39 8.02 28.29 9.59
CA LEU A 39 6.95 28.88 8.78
C LEU A 39 6.73 28.03 7.54
N ASN A 40 5.51 27.58 7.31
CA ASN A 40 5.08 26.91 6.08
C ASN A 40 4.02 27.76 5.38
N GLU A 41 4.46 28.71 4.56
CA GLU A 41 3.57 29.68 3.91
C GLU A 41 2.66 29.01 2.87
N SER A 42 3.15 28.01 2.15
CA SER A 42 2.35 27.30 1.14
C SER A 42 1.18 26.52 1.73
N SER A 43 1.34 26.02 2.96
CA SER A 43 0.30 25.33 3.72
C SER A 43 -0.43 26.24 4.72
N GLY A 44 0.09 27.43 4.96
CA GLY A 44 -0.54 28.49 5.76
C GLY A 44 -0.49 28.26 7.26
N TYR A 45 0.62 27.78 7.80
CA TYR A 45 0.81 27.60 9.25
C TYR A 45 2.25 27.84 9.68
N LEU A 46 2.40 28.07 10.98
CA LEU A 46 3.69 28.11 11.67
C LEU A 46 3.60 27.41 13.03
N PHE A 47 4.75 27.03 13.57
CA PHE A 47 4.93 26.52 14.94
C PHE A 47 6.40 26.67 15.37
N GLU A 48 6.69 26.51 16.67
CA GLU A 48 8.03 26.55 17.22
C GLU A 48 8.55 25.16 17.59
N ILE A 49 9.81 24.86 17.23
CA ILE A 49 10.57 23.72 17.73
C ILE A 49 11.47 24.24 18.87
N PRO A 50 11.51 23.55 20.05
CA PRO A 50 12.27 24.02 21.20
C PRO A 50 13.76 23.67 21.10
N THR A 51 14.37 23.88 19.96
CA THR A 51 15.79 23.70 19.67
C THR A 51 16.20 24.49 18.44
N ILE A 52 17.49 24.83 18.36
CA ILE A 52 18.12 25.35 17.14
C ILE A 52 18.83 24.26 16.34
N ASN A 53 19.05 23.09 16.97
CA ASN A 53 19.73 21.94 16.37
C ASN A 53 18.70 20.91 15.91
N PHE A 54 18.39 20.92 14.62
CA PHE A 54 17.49 19.95 14.01
C PHE A 54 17.83 19.71 12.53
N GLU A 55 17.47 18.55 12.05
CA GLU A 55 17.44 18.22 10.62
C GLU A 55 16.00 18.17 10.12
N PHE A 56 15.80 18.25 8.81
CA PHE A 56 14.47 18.21 8.24
C PHE A 56 14.44 17.47 6.89
N ASP A 57 13.28 16.92 6.55
CA ASP A 57 13.05 16.26 5.27
C ASP A 57 11.74 16.76 4.65
N TYR A 58 11.85 17.42 3.48
CA TYR A 58 10.76 17.90 2.64
C TYR A 58 10.73 17.18 1.28
N SER A 59 11.50 16.11 1.12
CA SER A 59 11.81 15.50 -0.17
C SER A 59 10.60 14.94 -0.92
N LEU A 60 9.56 14.49 -0.22
CA LEU A 60 8.41 13.85 -0.84
C LEU A 60 7.24 14.79 -1.08
N SER A 61 7.02 15.77 -0.20
CA SER A 61 5.90 16.70 -0.33
C SER A 61 6.08 17.90 0.57
N SER A 62 5.75 19.10 0.07
CA SER A 62 5.67 20.28 0.92
C SER A 62 4.45 20.28 1.85
N LEU A 63 3.51 19.38 1.66
CA LEU A 63 2.33 19.23 2.52
C LEU A 63 2.60 18.33 3.72
N ARG A 64 3.65 17.48 3.67
CA ARG A 64 4.10 16.62 4.75
C ARG A 64 5.59 16.83 4.98
N CYS A 65 5.96 17.19 6.19
CA CYS A 65 7.32 17.56 6.56
C CYS A 65 7.77 16.77 7.78
N LYS A 66 9.05 16.40 7.82
CA LYS A 66 9.68 15.75 8.98
C LYS A 66 10.75 16.66 9.56
N TYR A 67 10.85 16.66 10.88
CA TYR A 67 11.88 17.35 11.67
C TYR A 67 12.49 16.39 12.67
N PHE A 68 13.82 16.29 12.70
CA PHE A 68 14.58 15.37 13.54
C PHE A 68 15.36 16.15 14.57
N PHE A 69 15.12 15.92 15.85
CA PHE A 69 15.82 16.57 16.97
C PHE A 69 15.66 15.75 18.26
N ASP A 70 16.65 15.84 19.13
CA ASP A 70 16.64 15.23 20.49
C ASP A 70 16.15 13.76 20.52
N ASN A 71 16.66 12.92 19.62
CA ASN A 71 16.24 11.53 19.47
C ASN A 71 14.72 11.37 19.24
N SER A 72 14.13 12.34 18.57
CA SER A 72 12.72 12.38 18.22
C SER A 72 12.49 12.75 16.75
N VAL A 73 11.30 12.48 16.26
CA VAL A 73 10.86 12.88 14.93
C VAL A 73 9.47 13.49 15.02
N LEU A 74 9.35 14.73 14.61
CA LEU A 74 8.06 15.39 14.40
C LEU A 74 7.70 15.32 12.93
N THR A 75 6.57 14.72 12.61
CA THR A 75 5.97 14.77 11.27
C THR A 75 4.76 15.69 11.31
N THR A 76 4.74 16.70 10.43
CA THR A 76 3.58 17.58 10.27
C THR A 76 2.96 17.35 8.91
N SER A 77 1.64 17.32 8.83
CA SER A 77 0.90 17.17 7.57
C SER A 77 -0.26 18.16 7.51
N PHE A 78 -0.37 18.85 6.39
CA PHE A 78 -1.52 19.68 6.09
C PHE A 78 -2.52 18.90 5.26
N GLU A 79 -3.66 18.56 5.86
CA GLU A 79 -4.70 17.73 5.27
C GLU A 79 -5.77 18.61 4.64
N ASN A 80 -5.69 18.76 3.32
CA ASN A 80 -6.58 19.62 2.53
C ASN A 80 -7.43 18.84 1.51
N LYS A 81 -7.36 17.50 1.56
CA LYS A 81 -8.14 16.62 0.71
C LYS A 81 -9.35 16.11 1.49
N ASN A 82 -10.52 16.06 0.85
CA ASN A 82 -11.66 15.39 1.47
C ASN A 82 -11.41 13.88 1.52
N PRO A 83 -11.40 13.24 2.70
CA PRO A 83 -11.15 11.80 2.83
C PRO A 83 -12.14 10.94 2.05
N TYR A 84 -13.35 11.43 1.88
CA TYR A 84 -14.41 10.75 1.14
C TYR A 84 -14.91 11.65 0.01
N THR A 85 -14.52 11.34 -1.21
CA THR A 85 -14.73 12.18 -2.41
C THR A 85 -16.19 12.48 -2.74
N ASP A 86 -17.10 11.67 -2.24
CA ASP A 86 -18.55 11.75 -2.43
C ASP A 86 -19.28 12.53 -1.31
N LYS A 87 -18.61 12.85 -0.19
CA LYS A 87 -19.21 13.50 0.98
C LYS A 87 -18.70 14.92 1.22
N LYS A 88 -18.86 15.78 0.26
CA LYS A 88 -18.49 17.21 0.24
C LYS A 88 -17.89 17.78 1.55
N GLU A 89 -18.72 18.26 2.48
CA GLU A 89 -18.23 19.01 3.66
C GLU A 89 -18.14 18.17 4.95
N LYS A 90 -18.80 17.01 5.01
CA LYS A 90 -18.85 16.14 6.20
C LYS A 90 -17.75 15.08 6.23
N GLY A 91 -16.96 14.94 5.16
CA GLY A 91 -15.98 13.87 5.05
C GLY A 91 -14.95 13.85 6.18
N TRP A 92 -14.48 15.02 6.63
CA TRP A 92 -13.54 15.13 7.74
C TRP A 92 -14.14 14.76 9.10
N GLU A 93 -15.37 15.14 9.33
CA GLU A 93 -16.05 14.82 10.58
C GLU A 93 -16.30 13.31 10.72
N ILE A 94 -16.72 12.68 9.63
CA ILE A 94 -16.88 11.23 9.55
C ILE A 94 -15.53 10.54 9.79
N TYR A 95 -14.48 11.01 9.14
CA TYR A 95 -13.13 10.45 9.28
C TYR A 95 -12.63 10.50 10.72
N LEU A 96 -12.81 11.63 11.40
CA LEU A 96 -12.45 11.77 12.81
C LEU A 96 -13.26 10.83 13.70
N LYS A 97 -14.58 10.82 13.55
CA LYS A 97 -15.51 10.11 14.44
C LYS A 97 -15.57 8.60 14.19
N GLU A 98 -15.49 8.17 12.94
CA GLU A 98 -15.62 6.77 12.57
C GLU A 98 -14.28 6.02 12.50
N TRP A 99 -13.17 6.75 12.28
CA TRP A 99 -11.87 6.15 12.04
C TRP A 99 -10.81 6.57 13.06
N LEU A 100 -10.38 7.82 13.06
CA LEU A 100 -9.21 8.24 13.84
C LEU A 100 -9.43 8.12 15.35
N ILE A 101 -10.49 8.69 15.87
CA ILE A 101 -10.79 8.66 17.31
C ILE A 101 -11.06 7.22 17.79
N PRO A 102 -11.90 6.42 17.10
CA PRO A 102 -12.14 5.03 17.51
C PRO A 102 -10.86 4.18 17.56
N TYR A 103 -9.91 4.34 16.63
CA TYR A 103 -8.66 3.56 16.68
C TYR A 103 -7.73 4.01 17.79
N LEU A 104 -7.45 5.32 17.84
CA LEU A 104 -6.49 5.88 18.79
C LEU A 104 -7.00 5.87 20.24
N SER A 105 -8.31 5.64 20.44
CA SER A 105 -8.96 5.57 21.76
C SER A 105 -9.48 4.18 22.14
N ASN A 106 -9.46 3.21 21.23
CA ASN A 106 -10.04 1.89 21.47
C ASN A 106 -9.17 1.08 22.43
N ASP A 107 -9.67 0.85 23.63
CA ASP A 107 -8.94 0.14 24.68
C ASP A 107 -8.61 -1.31 24.31
N GLU A 108 -9.48 -1.99 23.59
CA GLU A 108 -9.23 -3.35 23.11
C GLU A 108 -8.11 -3.38 22.07
N PHE A 109 -8.15 -2.48 21.08
CA PHE A 109 -7.10 -2.33 20.09
C PHE A 109 -5.76 -2.01 20.76
N LEU A 110 -5.73 -1.03 21.66
CA LEU A 110 -4.51 -0.63 22.36
C LEU A 110 -3.94 -1.78 23.19
N LYS A 111 -4.78 -2.47 23.96
CA LYS A 111 -4.39 -3.62 24.79
C LYS A 111 -3.85 -4.77 23.93
N ASN A 112 -4.56 -5.15 22.85
CA ASN A 112 -4.16 -6.25 21.98
C ASN A 112 -2.83 -5.99 21.28
N ASN A 113 -2.45 -4.73 21.08
CA ASN A 113 -1.21 -4.31 20.46
C ASN A 113 -0.14 -3.87 21.46
N GLN A 114 -0.38 -4.05 22.76
CA GLN A 114 0.51 -3.64 23.85
C GLN A 114 0.88 -2.14 23.76
N ILE A 115 -0.13 -1.33 23.49
CA ILE A 115 -0.04 0.14 23.47
C ILE A 115 -0.76 0.66 24.70
N GLU A 116 -0.11 1.52 25.46
CA GLU A 116 -0.62 2.11 26.69
C GLU A 116 -0.91 3.60 26.47
N LYS A 117 -2.05 4.08 26.97
CA LYS A 117 -2.29 5.52 27.09
C LYS A 117 -1.44 6.07 28.22
N ILE A 118 -0.60 7.05 27.95
CA ILE A 118 0.20 7.73 28.99
C ILE A 118 -0.67 8.74 29.73
N ILE A 119 -1.53 9.43 29.00
CA ILE A 119 -2.53 10.37 29.51
C ILE A 119 -3.83 10.06 28.80
N GLU A 120 -4.97 10.24 29.45
CA GLU A 120 -6.26 10.15 28.79
C GLU A 120 -6.34 11.11 27.60
N ASN A 121 -6.97 10.64 26.53
CA ASN A 121 -7.07 11.43 25.31
C ASN A 121 -7.72 12.78 25.58
N ASN A 122 -7.08 13.83 25.10
CA ASN A 122 -7.52 15.19 25.33
C ASN A 122 -8.23 15.74 24.09
N HIS A 123 -9.44 16.26 24.32
CA HIS A 123 -10.18 17.00 23.32
C HIS A 123 -10.39 18.43 23.81
N GLU A 124 -9.56 19.33 23.32
CA GLU A 124 -9.63 20.74 23.67
C GLU A 124 -10.46 21.53 22.64
N HIS A 125 -11.61 22.04 23.04
CA HIS A 125 -12.48 22.85 22.17
C HIS A 125 -11.98 24.29 21.98
N ASP A 126 -11.17 24.78 22.90
CA ASP A 126 -10.79 26.20 22.98
C ASP A 126 -9.30 26.49 22.97
N PHE A 127 -8.55 25.67 22.25
CA PHE A 127 -7.15 25.96 22.01
C PHE A 127 -7.03 27.33 21.32
N LEU A 128 -6.57 28.35 22.07
CA LEU A 128 -6.50 29.74 21.65
C LEU A 128 -7.83 30.34 21.14
N ASN A 129 -8.98 29.92 21.68
CA ASN A 129 -10.33 30.37 21.27
C ASN A 129 -10.67 30.18 19.77
N LYS A 130 -9.75 29.65 18.98
CA LYS A 130 -9.88 29.54 17.52
C LYS A 130 -9.83 28.11 17.03
N TYR A 131 -9.08 27.23 17.73
CA TYR A 131 -8.80 25.88 17.28
C TYR A 131 -9.52 24.85 18.14
N GLU A 132 -9.79 23.73 17.52
CA GLU A 132 -10.21 22.47 18.14
C GLU A 132 -9.06 21.48 17.97
N ARG A 133 -8.67 20.81 19.06
CA ARG A 133 -7.55 19.88 19.07
C ARG A 133 -7.96 18.54 19.66
N TYR A 134 -7.57 17.46 19.00
CA TYR A 134 -7.66 16.08 19.51
C TYR A 134 -6.25 15.56 19.67
N SER A 135 -5.87 15.15 20.88
CA SER A 135 -4.52 14.69 21.19
C SER A 135 -4.53 13.31 21.83
N PHE A 136 -3.54 12.49 21.43
CA PHE A 136 -3.36 11.12 21.89
C PHE A 136 -1.89 10.94 22.29
N TYR A 137 -1.66 10.36 23.48
CA TYR A 137 -0.34 10.14 24.07
C TYR A 137 -0.18 8.67 24.36
N LEU A 138 0.68 8.01 23.61
CA LEU A 138 0.74 6.56 23.55
C LEU A 138 2.16 6.06 23.81
N HIS A 139 2.27 4.93 24.50
CA HIS A 139 3.51 4.19 24.70
C HIS A 139 3.36 2.78 24.16
N ILE A 140 4.15 2.43 23.14
CA ILE A 140 4.22 1.09 22.58
C ILE A 140 5.23 0.31 23.41
N LYS A 141 4.75 -0.68 24.17
CA LYS A 141 5.60 -1.50 25.06
C LYS A 141 6.53 -2.42 24.27
N GLU A 142 7.65 -2.77 24.88
CA GLU A 142 8.62 -3.78 24.40
C GLU A 142 9.20 -3.48 23.01
N MET A 143 9.28 -2.20 22.64
CA MET A 143 9.92 -1.83 21.37
C MET A 143 11.43 -1.92 21.48
N PRO A 144 12.13 -2.47 20.46
CA PRO A 144 13.59 -2.46 20.41
C PRO A 144 14.17 -1.05 20.41
N GLU A 145 15.44 -0.91 20.87
CA GLU A 145 16.12 0.39 21.01
C GLU A 145 16.18 1.21 19.73
N ASN A 146 16.23 0.57 18.56
CA ASN A 146 16.27 1.25 17.27
C ASN A 146 14.91 1.82 16.83
N TYR A 147 13.79 1.54 17.55
CA TYR A 147 12.46 2.08 17.28
C TYR A 147 12.04 3.11 18.33
N TYR A 148 10.99 3.88 18.03
CA TYR A 148 10.44 4.91 18.89
C TYR A 148 9.25 4.34 19.68
N PRO A 149 9.33 4.23 21.02
CA PRO A 149 8.22 3.69 21.81
C PRO A 149 7.15 4.73 22.18
N PHE A 150 7.47 6.03 22.21
CA PHE A 150 6.55 7.08 22.61
C PHE A 150 5.97 7.80 21.39
N TYR A 151 4.66 7.93 21.35
CA TYR A 151 3.92 8.62 20.28
C TYR A 151 2.98 9.66 20.86
N CYS A 152 3.07 10.89 20.36
CA CYS A 152 2.12 11.96 20.60
C CYS A 152 1.50 12.36 19.25
N ILE A 153 0.18 12.33 19.16
CA ILE A 153 -0.55 12.64 17.93
C ILE A 153 -1.52 13.77 18.22
N SER A 154 -1.50 14.84 17.45
CA SER A 154 -2.48 15.94 17.54
C SER A 154 -3.09 16.24 16.19
N ILE A 155 -4.40 16.36 16.18
CA ILE A 155 -5.20 16.84 15.06
C ILE A 155 -5.71 18.22 15.44
N ILE A 156 -5.28 19.24 14.71
CA ILE A 156 -5.61 20.64 14.97
C ILE A 156 -6.44 21.16 13.80
N ARG A 157 -7.61 21.71 14.08
CA ARG A 157 -8.45 22.35 13.06
C ARG A 157 -9.00 23.70 13.52
N ASN A 158 -9.23 24.59 12.57
CA ASN A 158 -9.89 25.85 12.82
C ASN A 158 -11.39 25.63 12.95
N LYS A 159 -12.03 26.10 14.04
CA LYS A 159 -13.48 25.98 14.30
C LYS A 159 -14.33 26.57 13.18
N ASN A 160 -13.80 27.56 12.47
CA ASN A 160 -14.52 28.25 11.39
C ASN A 160 -14.22 27.66 10.00
N ASN A 161 -13.34 26.65 9.90
CA ASN A 161 -12.94 26.05 8.64
C ASN A 161 -12.78 24.54 8.76
N TYR A 162 -13.85 23.79 8.47
CA TYR A 162 -13.86 22.32 8.51
C TYR A 162 -13.36 21.64 7.22
N LYS A 163 -12.81 22.41 6.27
CA LYS A 163 -12.34 21.86 4.98
C LYS A 163 -10.93 21.30 5.04
N ASN A 164 -10.21 21.58 6.11
CA ASN A 164 -8.84 21.09 6.30
C ASN A 164 -8.53 20.94 7.80
N PHE A 165 -7.45 20.20 8.08
CA PHE A 165 -6.84 20.13 9.41
C PHE A 165 -5.32 19.96 9.29
N TYR A 166 -4.64 20.06 10.42
CA TYR A 166 -3.22 19.84 10.56
C TYR A 166 -2.98 18.64 11.45
N LEU A 167 -2.20 17.68 10.95
CA LEU A 167 -1.83 16.49 11.70
C LEU A 167 -0.37 16.61 12.15
N PHE A 168 -0.14 16.46 13.44
CA PHE A 168 1.17 16.41 14.06
C PHE A 168 1.36 15.04 14.68
N VAL A 169 2.36 14.29 14.22
CA VAL A 169 2.77 13.00 14.77
C VAL A 169 4.19 13.13 15.27
N PHE A 170 4.36 13.04 16.56
CA PHE A 170 5.64 13.14 17.22
C PHE A 170 6.01 11.80 17.88
N LYS A 171 7.15 11.26 17.52
CA LYS A 171 7.67 10.01 18.09
C LYS A 171 9.04 10.24 18.70
N SER A 172 9.32 9.61 19.84
CA SER A 172 10.53 9.82 20.62
C SER A 172 11.01 8.58 21.34
N LYS A 173 12.31 8.56 21.70
CA LYS A 173 12.92 7.48 22.49
C LYS A 173 12.53 7.53 23.96
N THR A 174 12.21 8.70 24.47
CA THR A 174 11.80 8.94 25.86
C THR A 174 10.48 9.70 25.89
N ASN A 175 9.80 9.71 27.02
CA ASN A 175 8.59 10.48 27.18
C ASN A 175 8.89 12.00 27.06
N GLN A 176 8.40 12.63 26.00
CA GLN A 176 8.58 14.05 25.69
C GLN A 176 7.24 14.76 25.45
N ILE A 177 6.21 14.42 26.20
CA ILE A 177 4.88 15.04 26.08
C ILE A 177 4.97 16.55 26.25
N ASP A 178 5.72 17.05 27.23
CA ASP A 178 5.85 18.50 27.47
C ASP A 178 6.46 19.24 26.29
N THR A 179 7.42 18.62 25.60
CA THR A 179 8.02 19.16 24.38
C THR A 179 6.96 19.25 23.28
N PHE A 180 6.21 18.16 23.08
CA PHE A 180 5.14 18.13 22.09
C PHE A 180 4.02 19.13 22.38
N GLU A 181 3.62 19.28 23.64
CA GLU A 181 2.63 20.27 24.06
C GLU A 181 3.08 21.70 23.76
N LYS A 182 4.34 22.04 24.01
CA LYS A 182 4.90 23.36 23.65
C LYS A 182 4.83 23.60 22.15
N ILE A 183 5.16 22.60 21.34
CA ILE A 183 5.08 22.67 19.87
C ILE A 183 3.62 22.92 19.43
N CYS A 184 2.67 22.12 19.91
CA CYS A 184 1.27 22.28 19.55
C CYS A 184 0.67 23.63 19.99
N LYS A 185 1.03 24.10 21.19
CA LYS A 185 0.57 25.41 21.71
C LYS A 185 1.14 26.61 20.95
N SER A 186 2.27 26.45 20.31
CA SER A 186 2.88 27.49 19.45
C SER A 186 2.26 27.58 18.05
N PHE A 187 1.43 26.60 17.66
CA PHE A 187 0.79 26.54 16.35
C PHE A 187 -0.09 27.76 16.07
N LYS A 188 0.06 28.32 14.86
CA LYS A 188 -0.80 29.39 14.34
C LYS A 188 -1.01 29.24 12.85
N GLU A 189 -2.23 29.50 12.40
CA GLU A 189 -2.49 29.71 10.98
C GLU A 189 -2.00 31.08 10.54
N ILE A 190 -1.39 31.09 9.36
CA ILE A 190 -0.94 32.31 8.68
C ILE A 190 -1.56 32.37 7.28
N GLN A 191 -1.49 33.55 6.67
CA GLN A 191 -1.94 33.69 5.29
C GLN A 191 -1.12 32.82 4.35
N LYS A 192 -1.80 31.97 3.55
CA LYS A 192 -1.15 31.17 2.51
C LYS A 192 -0.52 32.06 1.46
N ARG A 193 0.73 31.78 1.12
CA ARG A 193 1.48 32.44 0.05
C ARG A 193 2.25 31.38 -0.76
N GLY A 194 2.35 31.62 -2.07
CA GLY A 194 3.04 30.67 -2.97
C GLY A 194 2.25 29.40 -3.21
N LYS A 195 2.89 28.44 -3.84
CA LYS A 195 2.33 27.11 -4.15
C LYS A 195 3.09 26.06 -3.37
N ALA A 196 2.36 25.05 -2.87
CA ALA A 196 2.97 23.84 -2.37
C ALA A 196 3.80 23.20 -3.49
N LEU A 197 5.04 22.92 -3.21
CA LEU A 197 5.95 22.36 -4.18
C LEU A 197 5.79 20.84 -4.22
N ASN A 198 5.74 20.30 -5.42
CA ASN A 198 5.92 18.88 -5.63
C ASN A 198 7.39 18.65 -5.91
N VAL A 199 8.08 18.06 -4.95
CA VAL A 199 9.42 17.52 -5.18
C VAL A 199 9.28 16.31 -6.10
N GLN A 200 9.92 16.34 -7.25
CA GLN A 200 9.97 15.19 -8.14
C GLN A 200 11.22 14.38 -7.81
N VAL A 201 11.01 13.21 -7.23
CA VAL A 201 12.06 12.22 -6.99
C VAL A 201 11.87 11.09 -8.00
N GLU A 202 12.90 10.81 -8.78
CA GLU A 202 12.92 9.66 -9.68
C GLU A 202 13.74 8.54 -9.03
N TYR A 203 13.06 7.47 -8.66
CA TYR A 203 13.71 6.28 -8.11
C TYR A 203 14.26 5.40 -9.24
N GLN A 204 15.33 4.65 -8.93
CA GLN A 204 15.96 3.70 -9.84
C GLN A 204 15.84 2.30 -9.25
N PRO A 205 15.38 1.30 -10.01
CA PRO A 205 15.45 -0.08 -9.57
C PRO A 205 16.90 -0.56 -9.61
N ILE A 206 17.34 -1.26 -8.58
CA ILE A 206 18.66 -1.85 -8.52
C ILE A 206 18.48 -3.37 -8.42
N ALA A 207 19.02 -4.10 -9.40
CA ALA A 207 19.07 -5.54 -9.31
C ALA A 207 19.96 -5.95 -8.15
N ASP A 208 19.49 -6.88 -7.33
CA ASP A 208 20.27 -7.38 -6.19
C ASP A 208 21.47 -8.18 -6.70
N GLU A 209 22.67 -7.77 -6.33
CA GLU A 209 23.91 -8.44 -6.74
C GLU A 209 23.98 -9.87 -6.21
N ASN A 210 23.32 -10.15 -5.08
CA ASN A 210 23.28 -11.46 -4.46
C ASN A 210 22.32 -12.44 -5.11
N TRP A 211 21.48 -12.00 -6.05
CA TRP A 211 20.59 -12.93 -6.74
C TRP A 211 21.35 -14.02 -7.48
N ASN A 212 20.78 -15.23 -7.47
CA ASN A 212 21.28 -16.33 -8.30
C ASN A 212 21.12 -16.03 -9.81
N ASP A 213 21.82 -16.79 -10.65
CA ASP A 213 21.85 -16.54 -12.10
C ASP A 213 20.48 -16.67 -12.76
N GLU A 214 19.63 -17.58 -12.30
CA GLU A 214 18.29 -17.75 -12.85
C GLU A 214 17.43 -16.51 -12.58
N THR A 215 17.49 -15.99 -11.36
CA THR A 215 16.76 -14.80 -10.94
C THR A 215 17.27 -13.56 -11.69
N LYS A 216 18.58 -13.37 -11.82
CA LYS A 216 19.17 -12.28 -12.61
C LYS A 216 18.70 -12.34 -14.07
N LYS A 217 18.75 -13.52 -14.70
CA LYS A 217 18.28 -13.71 -16.07
C LYS A 217 16.79 -13.44 -16.24
N TYR A 218 15.98 -13.91 -15.29
CA TYR A 218 14.53 -13.67 -15.31
C TYR A 218 14.21 -12.19 -15.16
N TYR A 219 14.81 -11.49 -14.20
CA TYR A 219 14.59 -10.06 -13.98
C TYR A 219 15.04 -9.23 -15.19
N ALA A 220 16.19 -9.54 -15.78
CA ALA A 220 16.67 -8.88 -16.99
C ALA A 220 15.73 -9.12 -18.19
N LYS A 221 15.25 -10.37 -18.37
CA LYS A 221 14.22 -10.69 -19.38
C LYS A 221 12.97 -9.86 -19.14
N LEU A 222 12.42 -9.90 -17.91
CA LEU A 222 11.20 -9.23 -17.54
C LEU A 222 11.29 -7.71 -17.77
N SER A 223 12.39 -7.09 -17.36
CA SER A 223 12.62 -5.64 -17.52
C SER A 223 12.65 -5.19 -18.99
N ASN A 224 13.19 -6.02 -19.88
CA ASN A 224 13.41 -5.67 -21.28
C ASN A 224 12.34 -6.21 -22.25
N GLN A 225 11.52 -7.16 -21.82
CA GLN A 225 10.53 -7.77 -22.72
C GLN A 225 9.44 -6.77 -23.14
N LYS A 226 8.91 -7.00 -24.36
CA LYS A 226 7.77 -6.26 -24.92
C LYS A 226 6.43 -6.97 -24.67
N SER A 227 6.48 -8.25 -24.32
CA SER A 227 5.30 -9.04 -23.93
C SER A 227 4.93 -8.81 -22.47
N ILE A 228 3.73 -9.18 -22.09
CA ILE A 228 3.26 -9.20 -20.72
C ILE A 228 3.19 -10.67 -20.31
N ASP A 229 3.82 -11.02 -19.18
CA ASP A 229 3.65 -12.32 -18.54
C ASP A 229 2.33 -12.30 -17.76
N TRP A 230 1.48 -13.31 -17.96
CA TRP A 230 0.12 -13.33 -17.42
C TRP A 230 -0.03 -14.32 -16.28
N GLY A 231 -0.90 -13.98 -15.33
CA GLY A 231 -1.37 -14.87 -14.27
C GLY A 231 -2.88 -14.75 -14.06
N ILE A 232 -3.46 -15.78 -13.47
CA ILE A 232 -4.82 -15.74 -12.93
C ILE A 232 -4.78 -16.22 -11.50
N PHE A 233 -5.30 -15.42 -10.59
CA PHE A 233 -5.62 -15.83 -9.24
C PHE A 233 -7.11 -16.18 -9.17
N THR A 234 -7.45 -17.33 -8.56
CA THR A 234 -8.85 -17.68 -8.34
C THR A 234 -9.09 -18.23 -6.95
N LYS A 235 -10.25 -17.96 -6.43
CA LYS A 235 -10.76 -18.44 -5.14
C LYS A 235 -12.09 -19.18 -5.30
N SER A 236 -12.57 -19.34 -6.54
CA SER A 236 -13.97 -19.73 -6.79
C SER A 236 -14.27 -21.18 -6.51
N LEU A 237 -13.31 -22.08 -6.61
CA LEU A 237 -13.51 -23.51 -6.45
C LEU A 237 -13.02 -24.07 -5.11
N VAL A 238 -12.40 -23.25 -4.28
CA VAL A 238 -11.78 -23.65 -3.00
C VAL A 238 -12.62 -23.23 -1.79
N SER A 239 -13.89 -23.03 -1.96
CA SER A 239 -14.78 -22.30 -1.05
C SER A 239 -15.01 -22.92 0.33
N LYS A 240 -14.31 -23.98 0.76
CA LYS A 240 -14.59 -24.63 2.05
C LYS A 240 -13.39 -25.28 2.77
N GLN A 241 -12.16 -24.95 2.38
CA GLN A 241 -11.00 -25.58 3.01
C GLN A 241 -10.29 -24.63 3.97
N ASP A 242 -10.16 -25.09 5.21
CA ASP A 242 -9.39 -24.41 6.26
C ASP A 242 -7.87 -24.60 6.09
N ASP A 243 -7.44 -25.35 5.07
CA ASP A 243 -6.05 -25.71 4.83
C ASP A 243 -5.46 -24.96 3.63
N ALA A 244 -4.47 -24.13 3.91
CA ALA A 244 -3.81 -23.31 2.89
C ALA A 244 -3.04 -24.14 1.86
N PHE A 245 -2.53 -25.30 2.23
CA PHE A 245 -1.81 -26.21 1.35
C PHE A 245 -2.76 -26.85 0.33
N ASP A 246 -3.89 -27.37 0.79
CA ASP A 246 -4.92 -27.91 -0.07
C ASP A 246 -5.52 -26.84 -0.99
N TYR A 247 -5.58 -25.60 -0.52
CA TYR A 247 -5.99 -24.46 -1.33
C TYR A 247 -5.12 -24.29 -2.56
N ILE A 248 -3.80 -24.21 -2.40
CA ILE A 248 -2.87 -24.01 -3.50
C ILE A 248 -2.83 -25.26 -4.40
N SER A 249 -2.79 -26.45 -3.81
CA SER A 249 -2.74 -27.73 -4.53
C SER A 249 -3.98 -27.96 -5.39
N ASN A 250 -5.17 -27.77 -4.84
CA ASN A 250 -6.42 -27.96 -5.57
C ASN A 250 -6.64 -26.89 -6.65
N PHE A 251 -6.23 -25.67 -6.39
CA PHE A 251 -6.24 -24.61 -7.38
C PHE A 251 -5.51 -25.02 -8.66
N TYR A 252 -4.28 -25.52 -8.55
CA TYR A 252 -3.49 -25.85 -9.71
C TYR A 252 -3.94 -27.12 -10.42
N LYS A 253 -4.38 -28.12 -9.70
CA LYS A 253 -4.86 -29.38 -10.31
C LYS A 253 -6.16 -29.20 -11.09
N ASN A 254 -7.03 -28.29 -10.66
CA ASN A 254 -8.39 -28.21 -11.22
C ASN A 254 -8.67 -26.93 -12.01
N GLU A 255 -8.04 -25.80 -11.66
CA GLU A 255 -8.35 -24.50 -12.25
C GLU A 255 -7.26 -23.95 -13.17
N GLY A 256 -5.99 -24.20 -12.88
CA GLY A 256 -4.90 -23.82 -13.79
C GLY A 256 -5.11 -24.44 -15.16
N ASP A 257 -5.43 -25.73 -15.21
CA ASP A 257 -5.77 -26.44 -16.43
C ASP A 257 -7.01 -25.88 -17.12
N PHE A 258 -8.03 -25.52 -16.37
CA PHE A 258 -9.25 -24.94 -16.92
C PHE A 258 -8.96 -23.64 -17.69
N TYR A 259 -8.18 -22.72 -17.12
CA TYR A 259 -7.89 -21.45 -17.78
C TYR A 259 -6.89 -21.59 -18.93
N ASP A 260 -5.79 -22.33 -18.75
CA ASP A 260 -4.81 -22.59 -19.80
C ASP A 260 -5.48 -23.21 -21.03
N LYS A 261 -6.35 -24.21 -20.82
CA LYS A 261 -7.06 -24.93 -21.87
C LYS A 261 -8.14 -24.09 -22.55
N ASN A 262 -8.99 -23.41 -21.77
CA ASN A 262 -10.13 -22.69 -22.33
C ASN A 262 -9.73 -21.34 -22.97
N MET A 263 -8.67 -20.72 -22.49
CA MET A 263 -8.11 -19.49 -23.08
C MET A 263 -7.05 -19.77 -24.15
N GLU A 264 -6.64 -21.04 -24.33
CA GLU A 264 -5.55 -21.45 -25.23
C GLU A 264 -4.29 -20.60 -25.02
N HIS A 265 -3.96 -20.34 -23.76
CA HIS A 265 -2.82 -19.54 -23.33
C HIS A 265 -2.17 -20.20 -22.12
N ASN A 266 -0.87 -20.29 -22.13
CA ASN A 266 -0.12 -20.71 -20.97
C ASN A 266 0.19 -19.51 -20.09
N PHE A 267 -0.43 -19.47 -18.92
CA PHE A 267 -0.16 -18.42 -17.95
C PHE A 267 1.23 -18.62 -17.35
N GLU A 268 2.08 -17.59 -17.49
CA GLU A 268 3.48 -17.62 -17.07
C GLU A 268 3.65 -17.46 -15.55
N LEU A 269 2.64 -16.89 -14.87
CA LEU A 269 2.70 -16.60 -13.44
C LEU A 269 1.78 -17.49 -12.63
N LEU A 270 2.27 -17.82 -11.44
CA LEU A 270 1.60 -18.59 -10.43
C LEU A 270 1.31 -17.69 -9.22
N PRO A 271 0.13 -17.03 -9.15
CA PRO A 271 -0.17 -16.15 -8.03
C PRO A 271 -0.63 -16.91 -6.80
N THR A 272 -0.01 -16.63 -5.66
CA THR A 272 -0.34 -17.22 -4.36
C THR A 272 -0.40 -16.17 -3.28
N TYR A 273 -1.15 -16.45 -2.21
CA TYR A 273 -1.27 -15.60 -1.02
C TYR A 273 -0.97 -16.38 0.23
N MET A 274 -0.30 -15.74 1.17
CA MET A 274 -0.04 -16.26 2.48
C MET A 274 -0.16 -15.18 3.54
N HIS A 275 -0.72 -15.53 4.68
CA HIS A 275 -0.96 -14.62 5.79
C HIS A 275 -0.10 -14.96 7.00
N ILE A 276 0.39 -13.95 7.71
CA ILE A 276 1.17 -14.13 8.94
C ILE A 276 0.37 -14.85 10.04
N SER A 277 -0.96 -14.76 10.01
CA SER A 277 -1.85 -15.48 10.94
C SER A 277 -1.75 -17.01 10.83
N TRP A 278 -1.13 -17.52 9.77
CA TRP A 278 -0.86 -18.95 9.59
C TRP A 278 0.44 -19.40 10.27
N ALA A 279 1.23 -18.47 10.82
CA ALA A 279 2.46 -18.81 11.54
C ALA A 279 2.18 -19.85 12.64
N GLY A 280 2.95 -20.93 12.62
CA GLY A 280 2.83 -22.05 13.57
C GLY A 280 1.65 -23.01 13.34
N LYS A 281 0.79 -22.76 12.35
CA LYS A 281 -0.36 -23.63 12.04
C LYS A 281 -0.17 -24.49 10.81
N PHE A 282 0.61 -24.03 9.83
CA PHE A 282 0.79 -24.67 8.55
C PHE A 282 2.26 -24.67 8.12
N ASN A 283 2.65 -25.64 7.30
CA ASN A 283 3.90 -25.58 6.53
C ASN A 283 3.77 -24.49 5.48
N TYR A 284 4.61 -23.52 5.55
CA TYR A 284 4.46 -22.16 5.08
C TYR A 284 4.45 -21.98 3.58
N PHE A 285 5.17 -22.84 2.89
CA PHE A 285 5.41 -22.66 1.48
C PHE A 285 5.23 -23.97 0.75
N PRO A 286 4.36 -24.06 -0.25
CA PRO A 286 4.11 -25.31 -0.97
C PRO A 286 5.28 -25.60 -1.93
N LYS A 287 6.47 -25.83 -1.37
CA LYS A 287 7.73 -25.96 -2.09
C LYS A 287 7.69 -27.05 -3.16
N GLU A 288 7.12 -28.20 -2.85
CA GLU A 288 7.05 -29.32 -3.79
C GLU A 288 6.21 -28.95 -5.01
N LEU A 289 5.00 -28.44 -4.79
CA LEU A 289 4.11 -28.00 -5.86
C LEU A 289 4.72 -26.85 -6.68
N ALA A 290 5.32 -25.86 -6.01
CA ALA A 290 5.98 -24.75 -6.69
C ALA A 290 7.16 -25.21 -7.55
N ASN A 291 7.93 -26.21 -7.09
CA ASN A 291 9.00 -26.83 -7.84
C ASN A 291 8.49 -27.61 -9.09
N GLU A 292 7.37 -28.30 -9.00
CA GLU A 292 6.75 -28.94 -10.18
C GLU A 292 6.45 -27.91 -11.28
N TYR A 293 5.87 -26.76 -10.89
CA TYR A 293 5.60 -25.68 -11.85
C TYR A 293 6.84 -24.98 -12.37
N ALA A 294 7.85 -24.79 -11.53
CA ALA A 294 9.11 -24.19 -11.96
C ALA A 294 9.85 -25.07 -12.99
N LYS A 295 9.74 -26.38 -12.87
CA LYS A 295 10.28 -27.36 -13.82
C LYS A 295 9.42 -27.55 -15.07
N GLY A 296 8.13 -27.24 -14.97
CA GLY A 296 7.17 -27.47 -16.04
C GLY A 296 6.53 -28.85 -16.04
N ASP A 297 6.62 -29.60 -14.93
CA ASP A 297 6.17 -31.00 -14.86
C ASP A 297 4.68 -31.16 -14.53
N GLY A 298 4.06 -30.17 -13.84
CA GLY A 298 2.66 -30.25 -13.42
C GLY A 298 1.67 -30.20 -14.57
N PHE A 299 1.77 -29.15 -15.40
CA PHE A 299 0.89 -28.90 -16.56
C PHE A 299 1.67 -28.62 -17.84
N ASN A 300 2.81 -29.24 -17.97
CA ASN A 300 3.70 -29.17 -19.13
C ASN A 300 4.32 -27.79 -19.40
N LYS A 301 4.22 -26.82 -18.50
CA LYS A 301 4.74 -25.47 -18.77
C LYS A 301 5.23 -24.77 -17.51
N LYS A 302 6.43 -24.23 -17.62
CA LYS A 302 7.11 -23.50 -16.56
C LYS A 302 6.32 -22.25 -16.15
N LYS A 303 6.07 -22.09 -14.84
CA LYS A 303 5.45 -20.89 -14.25
C LYS A 303 6.39 -20.27 -13.21
N VAL A 304 6.37 -18.95 -13.10
CA VAL A 304 7.11 -18.20 -12.09
C VAL A 304 6.16 -17.85 -10.95
N LEU A 305 6.58 -18.13 -9.73
CA LEU A 305 5.79 -17.85 -8.54
C LEU A 305 5.63 -16.34 -8.33
N HIS A 306 4.39 -15.87 -8.20
CA HIS A 306 4.07 -14.56 -7.66
C HIS A 306 3.50 -14.75 -6.25
N PHE A 307 4.35 -14.50 -5.26
CA PHE A 307 4.07 -14.81 -3.87
C PHE A 307 3.70 -13.55 -3.09
N THR A 308 2.45 -13.44 -2.69
CA THR A 308 1.97 -12.35 -1.83
C THR A 308 1.99 -12.80 -0.38
N PHE A 309 2.77 -12.09 0.43
CA PHE A 309 2.82 -12.28 1.86
C PHE A 309 2.23 -11.08 2.59
N GLN A 310 1.31 -11.32 3.51
CA GLN A 310 0.57 -10.27 4.21
C GLN A 310 0.65 -10.41 5.72
N TYR A 311 0.89 -9.30 6.41
CA TYR A 311 0.78 -9.21 7.86
C TYR A 311 -0.70 -9.10 8.29
N THR A 312 -1.52 -10.02 7.80
CA THR A 312 -2.95 -10.05 8.06
C THR A 312 -3.25 -11.00 9.22
N ALA A 313 -3.95 -10.50 10.24
CA ALA A 313 -4.31 -11.27 11.43
C ALA A 313 -5.52 -12.19 11.17
N SER A 314 -6.40 -11.82 10.26
CA SER A 314 -7.55 -12.61 9.82
C SER A 314 -7.93 -12.26 8.39
N ASN A 315 -8.69 -13.12 7.73
CA ASN A 315 -9.29 -12.80 6.43
C ASN A 315 -10.38 -11.72 6.52
N ASN A 316 -10.87 -11.46 7.72
CA ASN A 316 -11.75 -10.34 8.00
C ASN A 316 -10.86 -9.15 8.35
N THR A 317 -10.95 -8.14 7.55
CA THR A 317 -10.34 -6.82 7.71
C THR A 317 -10.94 -6.06 8.89
N SER A 318 -11.23 -6.72 10.01
CA SER A 318 -11.65 -5.98 11.19
C SER A 318 -10.44 -5.18 11.63
N MET A 319 -10.46 -3.92 11.33
CA MET A 319 -9.50 -2.94 11.77
C MET A 319 -9.56 -2.73 13.29
N VAL A 320 -10.47 -3.41 13.97
CA VAL A 320 -10.62 -3.42 15.41
C VAL A 320 -9.99 -4.69 15.94
N GLY A 321 -8.87 -4.57 16.66
CA GLY A 321 -8.22 -5.72 17.28
C GLY A 321 -6.70 -5.72 17.12
N TYR A 322 -6.14 -6.89 16.84
CA TYR A 322 -4.70 -7.10 16.76
C TYR A 322 -4.13 -6.77 15.37
N THR A 323 -3.04 -6.00 15.32
CA THR A 323 -2.21 -5.84 14.13
C THR A 323 -0.84 -6.48 14.32
N PRO A 324 -0.42 -7.42 13.44
CA PRO A 324 0.88 -8.08 13.57
C PRO A 324 2.09 -7.14 13.43
N VAL A 325 1.93 -5.96 12.84
CA VAL A 325 3.04 -5.05 12.52
C VAL A 325 3.89 -4.71 13.75
N PHE A 326 3.26 -4.44 14.90
CA PHE A 326 4.01 -4.13 16.12
C PHE A 326 4.79 -5.34 16.65
N ASP A 327 4.22 -6.53 16.56
CA ASP A 327 4.91 -7.75 16.98
C ASP A 327 6.01 -8.16 15.97
N VAL A 328 5.87 -7.82 14.70
CA VAL A 328 6.97 -7.89 13.74
C VAL A 328 8.13 -7.00 14.19
N LEU A 329 7.86 -5.75 14.57
CA LEU A 329 8.90 -4.84 15.06
C LEU A 329 9.57 -5.33 16.35
N ARG A 330 8.81 -5.97 17.25
CA ARG A 330 9.34 -6.59 18.48
C ARG A 330 10.17 -7.85 18.25
N GLY A 331 10.16 -8.38 17.00
CA GLY A 331 10.88 -9.61 16.66
C GLY A 331 10.16 -10.91 16.99
N LYS A 332 8.89 -10.86 17.39
CA LYS A 332 8.14 -12.08 17.74
C LYS A 332 7.93 -13.03 16.56
N TYR A 333 8.11 -12.55 15.35
CA TYR A 333 7.98 -13.34 14.12
C TYR A 333 9.32 -13.68 13.45
N ASP A 334 10.47 -13.33 14.06
CA ASP A 334 11.79 -13.51 13.42
C ASP A 334 12.10 -14.96 13.09
N GLU A 335 11.83 -15.89 14.01
CA GLU A 335 12.03 -17.33 13.77
C GLU A 335 11.17 -17.82 12.59
N TYR A 336 9.92 -17.41 12.58
CA TYR A 336 9.01 -17.72 11.46
C TYR A 336 9.52 -17.15 10.14
N PHE A 337 10.01 -15.92 10.12
CA PHE A 337 10.59 -15.30 8.94
C PHE A 337 11.87 -16.00 8.46
N ARG A 338 12.71 -16.49 9.40
CA ARG A 338 13.89 -17.29 9.06
C ARG A 338 13.52 -18.64 8.43
N LEU A 339 12.49 -19.28 8.94
CA LEU A 339 11.97 -20.53 8.34
C LEU A 339 11.43 -20.26 6.94
N LEU A 340 10.61 -19.22 6.76
CA LEU A 340 10.13 -18.80 5.45
C LEU A 340 11.29 -18.49 4.49
N ALA A 341 12.29 -17.74 4.96
CA ALA A 341 13.47 -17.41 4.16
C ALA A 341 14.22 -18.65 3.68
N LYS A 342 14.40 -19.65 4.55
CA LYS A 342 15.02 -20.95 4.19
C LYS A 342 14.21 -21.68 3.13
N ASP A 343 12.90 -21.78 3.29
CA ASP A 343 12.03 -22.43 2.31
C ASP A 343 12.09 -21.75 0.94
N LEU A 344 12.07 -20.41 0.90
CA LEU A 344 12.18 -19.65 -0.34
C LEU A 344 13.56 -19.81 -1.00
N LYS A 345 14.64 -19.82 -0.19
CA LYS A 345 16.00 -20.09 -0.69
C LYS A 345 16.14 -21.50 -1.24
N GLU A 346 15.61 -22.52 -0.56
CA GLU A 346 15.63 -23.90 -1.04
C GLU A 346 14.80 -24.11 -2.31
N TYR A 347 13.74 -23.34 -2.49
CA TYR A 347 12.99 -23.32 -3.76
C TYR A 347 13.86 -22.85 -4.92
N HIS A 348 14.79 -21.94 -4.71
CA HIS A 348 15.85 -21.48 -5.61
C HIS A 348 15.42 -20.82 -6.92
N HIS A 349 14.21 -21.02 -7.39
CA HIS A 349 13.70 -20.40 -8.62
C HIS A 349 13.21 -18.96 -8.37
N PRO A 350 13.15 -18.07 -9.40
CA PRO A 350 12.70 -16.70 -9.23
C PRO A 350 11.31 -16.60 -8.60
N ILE A 351 11.18 -15.67 -7.68
CA ILE A 351 9.92 -15.34 -6.99
C ILE A 351 9.64 -13.86 -7.18
N LEU A 352 8.47 -13.53 -7.70
CA LEU A 352 7.90 -12.18 -7.63
C LEU A 352 7.29 -12.00 -6.25
N PHE A 353 8.06 -11.45 -5.30
CA PHE A 353 7.69 -11.37 -3.89
C PHE A 353 6.97 -10.06 -3.59
N ARG A 354 5.70 -10.13 -3.24
CA ARG A 354 4.84 -8.99 -2.93
C ARG A 354 4.51 -8.96 -1.43
N LEU A 355 5.13 -8.05 -0.69
CA LEU A 355 4.86 -7.86 0.73
C LEU A 355 3.78 -6.79 0.95
N ASN A 356 2.77 -7.10 1.77
CA ASN A 356 1.81 -6.12 2.29
C ASN A 356 1.26 -5.16 1.22
N ASN A 357 0.57 -5.70 0.22
CA ASN A 357 -0.07 -4.89 -0.81
C ASN A 357 -1.14 -3.95 -0.25
N GLU A 358 -1.39 -2.86 -0.98
CA GLU A 358 -2.47 -1.90 -0.68
C GLU A 358 -2.38 -1.25 0.71
N MET A 359 -1.15 -0.99 1.19
CA MET A 359 -0.88 -0.40 2.50
C MET A 359 -1.49 1.00 2.70
N ASN A 360 -1.75 1.71 1.62
CA ASN A 360 -2.36 3.03 1.63
C ASN A 360 -3.90 3.00 1.65
N THR A 361 -4.48 2.05 2.41
CA THR A 361 -5.92 1.82 2.54
C THR A 361 -6.35 1.81 4.01
N ASP A 362 -7.62 1.51 4.23
CA ASP A 362 -8.24 1.37 5.55
C ASP A 362 -8.76 -0.04 5.84
N TRP A 363 -8.51 -1.00 4.96
CA TRP A 363 -9.01 -2.39 5.11
C TRP A 363 -7.94 -3.46 5.39
N THR A 364 -6.65 -3.08 5.43
CA THR A 364 -5.59 -4.04 5.74
C THR A 364 -5.14 -3.94 7.19
N SER A 365 -4.69 -5.07 7.78
CA SER A 365 -4.18 -5.10 9.17
C SER A 365 -2.84 -4.38 9.34
N TYR A 366 -2.26 -3.85 8.29
CA TYR A 366 -1.01 -3.10 8.26
C TYR A 366 -1.18 -1.69 7.67
N ALA A 367 -2.43 -1.24 7.52
CA ALA A 367 -2.73 0.09 7.01
C ALA A 367 -2.21 1.19 7.94
N GLY A 368 -1.80 2.30 7.37
CA GLY A 368 -1.23 3.41 8.14
C GLY A 368 -2.15 3.98 9.20
N ILE A 369 -3.47 3.89 9.00
CA ILE A 369 -4.44 4.38 9.98
C ILE A 369 -4.35 3.63 11.32
N ILE A 370 -4.09 2.32 11.29
CA ILE A 370 -3.92 1.49 12.50
C ILE A 370 -2.47 1.38 12.96
N THR A 371 -1.53 1.94 12.20
CA THR A 371 -0.13 2.10 12.61
C THR A 371 0.15 3.53 13.04
N LEU A 372 -0.72 4.09 13.84
CA LEU A 372 -0.59 5.41 14.49
C LEU A 372 -0.40 6.58 13.51
N LEU A 373 -0.97 6.49 12.31
CA LEU A 373 -0.84 7.50 11.25
C LEU A 373 0.64 7.74 10.84
N ASP A 374 1.50 6.76 11.11
CA ASP A 374 2.93 6.84 10.82
C ASP A 374 3.35 5.78 9.77
N PRO A 375 3.50 6.14 8.50
CA PRO A 375 4.02 5.25 7.47
C PRO A 375 5.41 4.65 7.76
N ASP A 376 6.19 5.29 8.63
CA ASP A 376 7.53 4.77 8.98
C ASP A 376 7.46 3.44 9.76
N ILE A 377 6.35 3.17 10.46
CA ILE A 377 6.10 1.87 11.11
C ILE A 377 6.00 0.77 10.03
N PHE A 378 5.29 1.03 8.95
CA PHE A 378 5.20 0.10 7.82
C PHE A 378 6.58 -0.13 7.18
N ILE A 379 7.33 0.95 6.89
CA ILE A 379 8.68 0.86 6.32
C ILE A 379 9.60 0.06 7.23
N ALA A 380 9.55 0.29 8.55
CA ALA A 380 10.37 -0.44 9.51
C ALA A 380 10.03 -1.94 9.55
N SER A 381 8.74 -2.30 9.48
CA SER A 381 8.31 -3.69 9.42
C SER A 381 8.71 -4.39 8.11
N TRP A 382 8.66 -3.67 6.99
CA TRP A 382 9.18 -4.15 5.70
C TRP A 382 10.69 -4.41 5.79
N LYS A 383 11.43 -3.43 6.28
CA LYS A 383 12.88 -3.50 6.45
C LYS A 383 13.29 -4.71 7.29
N ARG A 384 12.58 -4.99 8.40
CA ARG A 384 12.90 -6.13 9.24
C ARG A 384 12.84 -7.46 8.50
N LEU A 385 11.78 -7.72 7.73
CA LEU A 385 11.69 -8.94 6.92
C LEU A 385 12.77 -8.97 5.83
N TYR A 386 12.99 -7.84 5.17
CA TYR A 386 14.02 -7.73 4.14
C TYR A 386 15.41 -8.06 4.70
N GLU A 387 15.79 -7.51 5.86
CA GLU A 387 17.07 -7.77 6.51
C GLU A 387 17.23 -9.23 6.94
N ILE A 388 16.14 -9.88 7.42
CA ILE A 388 16.17 -11.32 7.72
C ILE A 388 16.43 -12.13 6.45
N PHE A 389 15.79 -11.79 5.33
CA PHE A 389 16.04 -12.47 4.05
C PHE A 389 17.50 -12.29 3.59
N GLN A 390 18.08 -11.10 3.77
CA GLN A 390 19.52 -10.87 3.49
C GLN A 390 20.42 -11.69 4.40
N GLN A 391 20.13 -11.76 5.70
CA GLN A 391 20.89 -12.57 6.67
C GLN A 391 20.85 -14.06 6.33
N GLU A 392 19.70 -14.58 5.90
CA GLU A 392 19.53 -15.97 5.46
C GLU A 392 20.00 -16.20 4.01
N GLN A 393 20.50 -15.14 3.35
CA GLN A 393 21.02 -15.20 1.98
C GLN A 393 19.99 -15.71 0.96
N VAL A 394 18.75 -15.21 1.04
CA VAL A 394 17.72 -15.47 0.04
C VAL A 394 18.10 -14.77 -1.26
N ASP A 395 18.32 -15.55 -2.32
CA ASP A 395 18.93 -15.08 -3.58
C ASP A 395 17.97 -15.11 -4.78
N ASN A 396 16.68 -15.24 -4.52
CA ASN A 396 15.68 -15.48 -5.58
C ASN A 396 14.41 -14.62 -5.48
N CYS A 397 14.36 -13.65 -4.56
CA CYS A 397 13.18 -12.79 -4.37
C CYS A 397 13.32 -11.44 -5.10
N ILE A 398 12.39 -11.15 -5.99
CA ILE A 398 12.22 -9.86 -6.67
C ILE A 398 11.10 -9.10 -5.93
N TRP A 399 11.46 -8.10 -5.13
CA TRP A 399 10.54 -7.39 -4.25
C TRP A 399 9.64 -6.42 -4.98
N ILE A 400 8.33 -6.49 -4.71
CA ILE A 400 7.29 -5.68 -5.34
C ILE A 400 6.66 -4.76 -4.31
N PHE A 401 6.76 -3.45 -4.52
CA PHE A 401 6.00 -2.45 -3.78
C PHE A 401 4.67 -2.20 -4.49
N ASN A 402 3.56 -2.50 -3.83
CA ASN A 402 2.23 -2.51 -4.46
C ASN A 402 1.18 -1.66 -3.72
N PRO A 403 1.13 -0.35 -3.95
CA PRO A 403 0.03 0.47 -3.47
C PRO A 403 -1.25 0.24 -4.28
N ILE A 404 -2.40 0.64 -3.71
CA ILE A 404 -3.62 0.77 -4.49
C ILE A 404 -3.66 2.12 -5.23
N ALA A 405 -4.45 2.17 -6.29
CA ALA A 405 -4.60 3.35 -7.15
C ALA A 405 -4.98 4.65 -6.43
N ILE A 406 -5.84 4.54 -5.42
CA ILE A 406 -6.37 5.68 -4.66
C ILE A 406 -6.19 5.39 -3.18
N THR A 407 -5.46 6.28 -2.50
CA THR A 407 -5.34 6.23 -1.03
C THR A 407 -6.72 6.36 -0.39
N THR A 408 -7.02 5.47 0.56
CA THR A 408 -8.30 5.46 1.28
C THR A 408 -8.03 5.37 2.79
N PRO A 409 -8.54 6.28 3.61
CA PRO A 409 -9.17 7.56 3.26
C PRO A 409 -8.21 8.52 2.54
N TYR A 410 -8.74 9.35 1.65
CA TYR A 410 -7.91 10.26 0.84
C TYR A 410 -7.23 11.32 1.71
N SER A 411 -5.91 11.23 1.86
CA SER A 411 -5.13 12.05 2.79
C SER A 411 -3.73 12.35 2.24
N ASN A 412 -3.06 13.37 2.75
CA ASN A 412 -1.67 13.65 2.40
C ASN A 412 -0.71 12.79 3.24
N TRP A 413 -1.03 12.56 4.52
CA TRP A 413 -0.21 11.69 5.37
C TRP A 413 -0.21 10.23 4.89
N GLY A 414 -1.34 9.75 4.34
CA GLY A 414 -1.53 8.39 3.85
C GLY A 414 -1.11 8.19 2.39
N GLU A 415 -0.56 9.20 1.70
CA GLU A 415 -0.15 9.06 0.30
C GLU A 415 0.91 7.96 0.16
N TYR A 416 0.76 7.11 -0.86
CA TYR A 416 1.53 5.87 -1.02
C TYR A 416 3.05 6.06 -1.02
N LEU A 417 3.56 7.19 -1.51
CA LEU A 417 4.99 7.50 -1.49
C LEU A 417 5.58 7.59 -0.08
N ASN A 418 4.75 7.89 0.92
CA ASN A 418 5.19 7.93 2.31
C ASN A 418 5.52 6.53 2.87
N TYR A 419 5.04 5.47 2.20
CA TYR A 419 5.28 4.06 2.56
C TYR A 419 6.40 3.41 1.75
N TYR A 420 7.01 4.13 0.81
CA TYR A 420 7.99 3.54 -0.10
C TYR A 420 9.29 3.14 0.62
N PRO A 421 9.65 1.84 0.66
CA PRO A 421 10.86 1.36 1.32
C PRO A 421 12.06 1.47 0.37
N LYS A 422 12.76 2.60 0.42
CA LYS A 422 13.90 2.92 -0.44
C LYS A 422 14.99 1.85 -0.38
N GLY A 423 15.56 1.48 -1.52
CA GLY A 423 16.65 0.50 -1.62
C GLY A 423 16.23 -0.96 -1.42
N MET A 424 14.93 -1.24 -1.31
CA MET A 424 14.40 -2.59 -1.03
C MET A 424 13.32 -3.01 -2.04
N VAL A 425 13.24 -2.35 -3.19
CA VAL A 425 12.18 -2.57 -4.19
C VAL A 425 12.77 -2.71 -5.58
N HIS A 426 12.32 -3.71 -6.31
CA HIS A 426 12.76 -4.02 -7.67
C HIS A 426 11.68 -3.78 -8.72
N MET A 427 10.41 -3.88 -8.35
CA MET A 427 9.26 -3.67 -9.24
C MET A 427 8.17 -2.84 -8.58
N LEU A 428 7.43 -2.09 -9.39
CA LEU A 428 6.21 -1.41 -8.95
C LEU A 428 4.99 -2.27 -9.25
N GLY A 429 4.26 -2.64 -8.19
CA GLY A 429 2.96 -3.28 -8.29
C GLY A 429 1.83 -2.26 -8.43
N LEU A 430 0.83 -2.59 -9.23
CA LEU A 430 -0.36 -1.76 -9.46
C LEU A 430 -1.60 -2.59 -9.13
N THR A 431 -2.56 -1.99 -8.44
CA THR A 431 -3.89 -2.57 -8.21
C THR A 431 -4.96 -1.58 -8.63
N ALA A 432 -5.87 -2.01 -9.49
CA ALA A 432 -7.06 -1.25 -9.84
C ALA A 432 -8.13 -2.17 -10.43
N TYR A 433 -9.36 -2.02 -9.94
CA TYR A 433 -10.51 -2.79 -10.36
C TYR A 433 -11.57 -1.90 -11.01
N GLU A 434 -12.21 -2.40 -12.07
CA GLU A 434 -13.45 -1.84 -12.58
C GLU A 434 -14.62 -2.55 -11.90
N ARG A 435 -15.39 -1.80 -11.12
CA ARG A 435 -16.58 -2.33 -10.45
C ARG A 435 -17.80 -2.23 -11.35
N GLY A 436 -18.38 -3.36 -11.71
CA GLY A 436 -19.49 -3.46 -12.65
C GLY A 436 -20.79 -2.75 -12.23
N ASN A 437 -20.89 -2.36 -10.96
CA ASN A 437 -22.03 -1.67 -10.36
C ASN A 437 -21.89 -0.13 -10.34
N MET A 438 -20.77 0.43 -10.82
CA MET A 438 -20.56 1.88 -10.87
C MET A 438 -21.37 2.54 -12.00
N LYS A 439 -21.80 3.78 -11.77
CA LYS A 439 -22.50 4.59 -12.80
C LYS A 439 -21.67 4.76 -14.07
N LYS A 440 -20.34 4.91 -13.91
CA LYS A 440 -19.40 5.05 -15.02
C LYS A 440 -18.45 3.86 -15.04
N TYR A 441 -18.51 3.10 -16.13
CA TYR A 441 -17.62 1.98 -16.37
C TYR A 441 -16.33 2.45 -17.04
N HIS A 442 -15.17 2.13 -16.45
CA HIS A 442 -13.87 2.53 -16.95
C HIS A 442 -13.25 1.43 -17.80
N SER A 443 -12.67 1.81 -18.93
CA SER A 443 -11.86 0.88 -19.72
C SER A 443 -10.48 0.68 -19.09
N PHE A 444 -9.79 -0.37 -19.50
CA PHE A 444 -8.39 -0.62 -19.13
C PHE A 444 -7.50 0.63 -19.32
N ALA A 445 -7.58 1.26 -20.49
CA ALA A 445 -6.82 2.48 -20.78
C ALA A 445 -7.15 3.64 -19.84
N MET A 446 -8.42 3.82 -19.48
CA MET A 446 -8.82 4.89 -18.56
C MET A 446 -8.23 4.71 -17.17
N MET A 447 -8.07 3.48 -16.72
CA MET A 447 -7.54 3.16 -15.40
C MET A 447 -6.00 3.22 -15.40
N TYR A 448 -5.37 2.43 -16.25
CA TYR A 448 -3.92 2.22 -16.18
C TYR A 448 -3.10 3.36 -16.78
N LYS A 449 -3.63 4.12 -17.73
CA LYS A 449 -2.99 5.35 -18.18
C LYS A 449 -2.90 6.40 -17.06
N LYS A 450 -3.94 6.53 -16.22
CA LYS A 450 -3.92 7.43 -15.05
C LYS A 450 -2.91 6.97 -14.00
N LEU A 451 -2.86 5.67 -13.72
CA LEU A 451 -1.88 5.09 -12.81
C LEU A 451 -0.45 5.31 -13.30
N TYR A 452 -0.20 5.09 -14.58
CA TYR A 452 1.08 5.37 -15.20
C TYR A 452 1.45 6.85 -15.03
N GLN A 453 0.56 7.78 -15.36
CA GLN A 453 0.79 9.22 -15.22
C GLN A 453 1.08 9.63 -13.76
N LYS A 454 0.41 9.01 -12.80
CA LYS A 454 0.64 9.25 -11.36
C LYS A 454 2.02 8.75 -10.92
N ASN A 455 2.45 7.60 -11.42
CA ASN A 455 3.67 6.91 -10.96
C ASN A 455 4.92 7.25 -11.78
N THR A 456 4.75 7.70 -13.04
CA THR A 456 5.88 8.02 -13.94
C THR A 456 6.90 8.99 -13.35
N PRO A 457 6.52 10.07 -12.63
CA PRO A 457 7.50 10.96 -12.04
C PRO A 457 8.47 10.30 -11.06
N TYR A 458 8.10 9.15 -10.51
CA TYR A 458 8.84 8.47 -9.44
C TYR A 458 9.42 7.12 -9.88
N PHE A 459 8.68 6.35 -10.67
CA PHE A 459 8.96 4.94 -10.95
C PHE A 459 9.03 4.60 -12.44
N VAL A 460 9.35 5.56 -13.31
CA VAL A 460 9.36 5.35 -14.76
C VAL A 460 10.33 4.27 -15.20
N LYS A 461 11.43 4.06 -14.45
CA LYS A 461 12.47 3.07 -14.76
C LYS A 461 12.21 1.68 -14.18
N PHE A 462 11.19 1.55 -13.33
CA PHE A 462 10.82 0.26 -12.78
C PHE A 462 10.02 -0.56 -13.79
N PRO A 463 10.23 -1.88 -13.88
CA PRO A 463 9.25 -2.77 -14.48
C PRO A 463 7.99 -2.75 -13.62
N HIS A 464 6.81 -2.60 -14.28
CA HIS A 464 5.53 -2.57 -13.60
C HIS A 464 4.84 -3.93 -13.72
N ILE A 465 4.20 -4.36 -12.64
CA ILE A 465 3.27 -5.48 -12.62
C ILE A 465 1.89 -5.02 -12.20
N ILE A 466 0.87 -5.38 -12.96
CA ILE A 466 -0.51 -5.27 -12.48
C ILE A 466 -0.77 -6.51 -11.62
N SER A 467 -0.44 -6.41 -10.34
CA SER A 467 -0.49 -7.54 -9.41
C SER A 467 -1.90 -8.03 -9.13
N GLU A 468 -2.86 -7.15 -9.27
CA GLU A 468 -4.27 -7.46 -9.15
C GLU A 468 -5.11 -6.56 -10.04
N PHE A 469 -5.92 -7.15 -10.90
CA PHE A 469 -6.96 -6.41 -11.60
C PHE A 469 -8.13 -7.30 -11.98
N GLY A 470 -9.25 -6.66 -12.24
CA GLY A 470 -10.44 -7.32 -12.72
C GLY A 470 -11.44 -6.31 -13.25
N ALA A 471 -12.43 -6.80 -13.97
CA ALA A 471 -13.58 -6.04 -14.39
C ALA A 471 -14.84 -6.77 -13.93
N GLY A 472 -15.61 -6.14 -13.06
CA GLY A 472 -16.85 -6.69 -12.54
C GLY A 472 -17.95 -6.72 -13.60
N CYS A 473 -18.83 -7.73 -13.52
CA CYS A 473 -19.99 -7.84 -14.41
C CYS A 473 -21.32 -7.77 -13.66
N GLY A 474 -21.37 -7.13 -12.50
CA GLY A 474 -22.56 -6.98 -11.68
C GLY A 474 -22.30 -7.28 -10.20
N GLY A 475 -23.38 -7.41 -9.42
CA GLY A 475 -23.33 -7.68 -8.00
C GLY A 475 -24.71 -7.94 -7.41
N GLU A 476 -24.75 -8.22 -6.12
CA GLU A 476 -25.95 -8.43 -5.30
C GLU A 476 -26.15 -7.32 -4.27
N ALA A 477 -25.07 -6.63 -3.94
CA ALA A 477 -25.09 -5.52 -3.01
C ALA A 477 -24.07 -4.45 -3.40
N VAL A 478 -24.33 -3.21 -2.98
CA VAL A 478 -23.41 -2.09 -3.06
C VAL A 478 -23.44 -1.31 -1.75
N TYR A 479 -22.28 -0.87 -1.26
CA TYR A 479 -22.25 -0.02 -0.09
C TYR A 479 -22.58 1.43 -0.47
N ASP A 480 -23.63 1.98 0.14
CA ASP A 480 -23.99 3.39 0.01
C ASP A 480 -23.28 4.18 1.11
N TYR A 481 -22.26 4.92 0.73
CA TYR A 481 -21.48 5.75 1.64
C TYR A 481 -22.25 6.97 2.18
N GLU A 482 -23.31 7.42 1.50
CA GLU A 482 -24.13 8.54 1.97
C GLU A 482 -25.08 8.10 3.10
N GLN A 483 -25.63 6.90 2.97
CA GLN A 483 -26.59 6.33 3.93
C GLN A 483 -25.93 5.39 4.95
N HIS A 484 -24.63 5.13 4.84
CA HIS A 484 -23.87 4.19 5.68
C HIS A 484 -24.49 2.79 5.77
N LYS A 485 -25.02 2.29 4.66
CA LYS A 485 -25.65 0.96 4.61
C LYS A 485 -25.43 0.28 3.28
N TYR A 486 -25.61 -1.03 3.30
CA TYR A 486 -25.67 -1.80 2.06
C TYR A 486 -27.03 -1.66 1.41
N LEU A 487 -27.03 -1.35 0.11
CA LEU A 487 -28.21 -1.44 -0.76
C LEU A 487 -28.13 -2.76 -1.52
N PHE A 488 -29.24 -3.52 -1.49
CA PHE A 488 -29.35 -4.77 -2.20
C PHE A 488 -29.78 -4.50 -3.64
N LEU A 489 -29.14 -5.20 -4.57
CA LEU A 489 -29.41 -5.10 -6.00
C LEU A 489 -30.07 -6.38 -6.48
N PRO A 490 -30.91 -6.33 -7.54
CA PRO A 490 -31.28 -7.53 -8.26
C PRO A 490 -30.02 -8.26 -8.74
N VAL A 491 -29.94 -9.58 -8.52
CA VAL A 491 -28.84 -10.39 -9.00
C VAL A 491 -28.76 -10.27 -10.52
N CYS A 492 -27.68 -9.69 -11.00
CA CYS A 492 -27.48 -9.43 -12.42
C CYS A 492 -26.00 -9.55 -12.78
N ARG A 493 -25.73 -10.29 -13.86
CA ARG A 493 -24.42 -10.33 -14.51
C ARG A 493 -24.51 -9.69 -15.88
N ASN A 494 -23.90 -8.52 -16.06
CA ASN A 494 -23.79 -7.87 -17.36
C ASN A 494 -22.45 -8.22 -18.00
N LEU A 495 -22.43 -9.33 -18.73
CA LEU A 495 -21.22 -9.86 -19.36
C LEU A 495 -20.66 -8.94 -20.45
N ASP A 496 -21.51 -8.16 -21.13
CA ASP A 496 -21.06 -7.27 -22.22
C ASP A 496 -20.04 -6.25 -21.73
N LYS A 497 -20.20 -5.73 -20.51
CA LYS A 497 -19.25 -4.80 -19.92
C LYS A 497 -17.88 -5.46 -19.70
N GLN A 498 -17.86 -6.66 -19.15
CA GLN A 498 -16.64 -7.41 -18.89
C GLN A 498 -15.95 -7.83 -20.20
N VAL A 499 -16.70 -8.34 -21.17
CA VAL A 499 -16.21 -8.67 -22.51
C VAL A 499 -15.61 -7.46 -23.21
N ASN A 500 -16.30 -6.31 -23.17
CA ASN A 500 -15.80 -5.05 -23.72
C ASN A 500 -14.51 -4.57 -23.05
N PHE A 501 -14.43 -4.72 -21.73
CA PHE A 501 -13.19 -4.39 -21.00
C PHE A 501 -12.02 -5.21 -21.52
N VAL A 502 -12.17 -6.53 -21.59
CA VAL A 502 -11.13 -7.46 -22.05
C VAL A 502 -10.74 -7.18 -23.51
N ASN A 503 -11.70 -6.99 -24.39
CA ASN A 503 -11.42 -6.68 -25.80
C ASN A 503 -10.64 -5.37 -25.96
N LYS A 504 -11.07 -4.29 -25.27
CA LYS A 504 -10.38 -3.00 -25.29
C LYS A 504 -9.00 -3.08 -24.65
N MET A 505 -8.82 -3.88 -23.59
CA MET A 505 -7.52 -4.13 -22.98
C MET A 505 -6.52 -4.69 -24.00
N PHE A 506 -6.90 -5.75 -24.73
CA PHE A 506 -6.01 -6.34 -25.74
C PHE A 506 -5.80 -5.42 -26.95
N ASP A 507 -6.77 -4.55 -27.28
CA ASP A 507 -6.57 -3.52 -28.29
C ASP A 507 -5.54 -2.49 -27.89
N GLU A 508 -5.56 -2.05 -26.64
CA GLU A 508 -4.55 -1.13 -26.11
C GLU A 508 -3.15 -1.79 -26.00
N ILE A 509 -3.09 -3.03 -25.53
CA ILE A 509 -1.83 -3.79 -25.48
C ILE A 509 -1.24 -3.93 -26.87
N LYS A 510 -2.05 -4.18 -27.91
CA LYS A 510 -1.61 -4.27 -29.31
C LYS A 510 -1.09 -2.95 -29.84
N LYS A 511 -1.69 -1.80 -29.47
CA LYS A 511 -1.21 -0.46 -29.83
C LYS A 511 0.15 -0.13 -29.21
N TYR A 512 0.44 -0.75 -28.06
CA TYR A 512 1.69 -0.60 -27.32
C TYR A 512 2.03 0.86 -26.93
N PRO A 513 1.10 1.62 -26.32
CA PRO A 513 1.38 2.97 -25.85
C PRO A 513 2.37 2.96 -24.67
N ASP A 514 2.90 4.13 -24.30
CA ASP A 514 3.97 4.22 -23.29
C ASP A 514 3.60 3.56 -21.96
N TYR A 515 2.38 3.73 -21.49
CA TYR A 515 1.96 3.10 -20.23
C TYR A 515 1.93 1.56 -20.29
N VAL A 516 1.75 0.97 -21.48
CA VAL A 516 1.80 -0.48 -21.68
C VAL A 516 3.24 -0.98 -21.76
N LYS A 517 4.18 -0.15 -22.25
CA LYS A 517 5.60 -0.53 -22.35
C LYS A 517 6.22 -0.88 -21.00
N ASN A 518 5.79 -0.21 -19.93
CA ASN A 518 6.26 -0.46 -18.57
C ASN A 518 5.61 -1.69 -17.91
N ILE A 519 4.41 -2.10 -18.37
CA ILE A 519 3.72 -3.28 -17.85
C ILE A 519 4.42 -4.53 -18.36
N LYS A 520 5.04 -5.29 -17.47
CA LYS A 520 5.79 -6.51 -17.76
C LYS A 520 5.05 -7.78 -17.35
N ALA A 521 4.13 -7.64 -16.39
CA ALA A 521 3.33 -8.73 -15.90
C ALA A 521 1.93 -8.24 -15.50
N ALA A 522 0.92 -9.14 -15.54
CA ALA A 522 -0.44 -8.82 -15.14
C ALA A 522 -1.19 -10.05 -14.62
N ILE A 523 -1.91 -9.89 -13.52
CA ILE A 523 -2.65 -10.98 -12.87
C ILE A 523 -4.11 -10.60 -12.76
N TRP A 524 -4.97 -11.36 -13.46
CA TRP A 524 -6.41 -11.24 -13.28
C TRP A 524 -6.83 -11.87 -11.95
N PHE A 525 -7.56 -11.12 -11.15
CA PHE A 525 -8.10 -11.59 -9.88
C PHE A 525 -9.49 -12.19 -10.12
N SER A 526 -9.53 -13.53 -10.30
CA SER A 526 -10.76 -14.28 -10.55
C SER A 526 -11.41 -14.73 -9.24
N ALA A 527 -11.73 -13.75 -8.37
CA ALA A 527 -12.49 -13.99 -7.15
C ALA A 527 -13.53 -12.88 -6.99
N ASN A 528 -14.64 -13.17 -6.31
CA ASN A 528 -15.68 -12.17 -6.09
C ASN A 528 -15.41 -11.37 -4.82
N ASP A 529 -15.82 -10.10 -4.83
CA ASP A 529 -15.89 -9.30 -3.61
C ASP A 529 -17.17 -9.62 -2.87
N TYR A 530 -17.07 -9.83 -1.56
CA TYR A 530 -18.19 -10.12 -0.68
C TYR A 530 -18.38 -9.02 0.36
N ALA A 531 -19.65 -8.80 0.73
CA ALA A 531 -20.03 -8.06 1.91
C ALA A 531 -20.79 -8.99 2.85
N ASN A 532 -20.39 -9.03 4.13
CA ASN A 532 -21.16 -9.72 5.15
C ASN A 532 -22.19 -8.76 5.75
N VAL A 533 -23.45 -9.08 5.61
CA VAL A 533 -24.56 -8.29 6.16
C VAL A 533 -25.50 -9.23 6.91
N ASN A 534 -25.65 -9.02 8.21
CA ASN A 534 -26.48 -9.85 9.09
C ASN A 534 -26.11 -11.35 9.00
N ASN A 535 -24.83 -11.67 9.06
CA ASN A 535 -24.28 -13.03 8.95
C ASN A 535 -24.57 -13.74 7.62
N LYS A 536 -24.87 -12.99 6.57
CA LYS A 536 -25.02 -13.50 5.21
C LYS A 536 -24.08 -12.79 4.28
N ASP A 537 -23.37 -13.57 3.44
CA ASP A 537 -22.46 -13.04 2.43
C ASP A 537 -23.22 -12.70 1.14
N TYR A 538 -23.03 -11.48 0.68
CA TYR A 538 -23.56 -11.00 -0.60
C TYR A 538 -22.40 -10.64 -1.52
N ILE A 539 -22.50 -10.98 -2.79
CA ILE A 539 -21.50 -10.63 -3.79
C ILE A 539 -21.64 -9.16 -4.15
N MET A 540 -20.62 -8.37 -3.89
CA MET A 540 -20.56 -6.97 -4.30
C MET A 540 -20.13 -6.81 -5.74
N ASN A 541 -19.15 -7.62 -6.19
CA ASN A 541 -18.67 -7.60 -7.57
C ASN A 541 -18.35 -9.01 -8.02
N TYR A 542 -18.91 -9.39 -9.17
CA TYR A 542 -18.57 -10.62 -9.87
C TYR A 542 -17.31 -10.42 -10.71
N PHE A 543 -16.14 -10.81 -10.23
CA PHE A 543 -14.88 -10.83 -10.98
C PHE A 543 -14.48 -12.23 -11.45
N CYS A 544 -15.05 -13.28 -10.87
CA CYS A 544 -14.76 -14.67 -11.21
C CYS A 544 -14.96 -14.95 -12.69
N LEU A 545 -14.00 -15.67 -13.27
CA LEU A 545 -14.06 -16.21 -14.63
C LEU A 545 -14.49 -17.69 -14.58
N ASP A 546 -15.66 -17.94 -14.06
CA ASP A 546 -16.29 -19.27 -14.00
C ASP A 546 -17.01 -19.63 -15.32
N GLU A 547 -17.63 -20.81 -15.36
CA GLU A 547 -18.36 -21.30 -16.54
C GLU A 547 -19.46 -20.35 -17.02
N LYS A 548 -20.04 -19.54 -16.11
CA LYS A 548 -21.11 -18.58 -16.42
C LYS A 548 -20.62 -17.38 -17.22
N VAL A 549 -19.31 -17.17 -17.35
CA VAL A 549 -18.69 -16.09 -18.10
C VAL A 549 -17.94 -16.58 -19.36
N ALA A 550 -18.41 -17.64 -19.97
CA ALA A 550 -17.83 -18.17 -21.21
C ALA A 550 -17.56 -17.12 -22.30
N PRO A 551 -18.40 -16.07 -22.51
CA PRO A 551 -18.08 -14.99 -23.43
C PRO A 551 -16.82 -14.21 -23.06
N THR A 552 -16.57 -13.96 -21.78
CA THR A 552 -15.35 -13.28 -21.29
C THR A 552 -14.10 -14.16 -21.49
N ILE A 553 -14.19 -15.45 -21.18
CA ILE A 553 -13.12 -16.43 -21.45
C ILE A 553 -12.79 -16.44 -22.95
N SER A 554 -13.82 -16.45 -23.80
CA SER A 554 -13.66 -16.37 -25.27
C SER A 554 -12.97 -15.07 -25.72
N ALA A 555 -13.26 -13.94 -25.05
CA ALA A 555 -12.61 -12.67 -25.32
C ALA A 555 -11.12 -12.72 -24.97
N PHE A 556 -10.74 -13.31 -23.83
CA PHE A 556 -9.34 -13.57 -23.46
C PHE A 556 -8.64 -14.42 -24.52
N LYS A 557 -9.22 -15.57 -24.90
CA LYS A 557 -8.66 -16.44 -25.95
C LYS A 557 -8.37 -15.69 -27.25
N LYS A 558 -9.33 -14.88 -27.72
CA LYS A 558 -9.17 -14.03 -28.91
C LYS A 558 -8.07 -12.97 -28.71
N GLY A 559 -8.03 -12.37 -27.54
CA GLY A 559 -7.06 -11.36 -27.16
C GLY A 559 -5.62 -11.88 -27.16
N PHE A 560 -5.37 -13.03 -26.55
CA PHE A 560 -4.05 -13.68 -26.55
C PHE A 560 -3.58 -14.01 -27.99
N LYS A 561 -4.46 -14.55 -28.83
CA LYS A 561 -4.15 -14.79 -30.26
C LYS A 561 -3.81 -13.48 -31.01
N LYS A 562 -4.43 -12.37 -30.62
CA LYS A 562 -4.23 -11.06 -31.27
C LYS A 562 -2.86 -10.43 -30.94
N VAL A 563 -2.40 -10.56 -29.69
CA VAL A 563 -1.12 -10.01 -29.24
C VAL A 563 0.04 -10.97 -29.54
N GLY A 564 -0.17 -12.29 -29.50
CA GLY A 564 0.86 -13.30 -29.78
C GLY A 564 1.33 -13.33 -31.25
N LYS A 565 0.57 -12.78 -32.19
CA LYS A 565 0.96 -12.73 -33.61
C LYS A 565 2.05 -11.70 -33.95
N LYS A 566 2.47 -10.85 -33.01
CA LYS A 566 3.53 -9.85 -33.21
C LYS A 566 4.96 -10.37 -33.01
N SER A 567 5.14 -11.56 -32.47
CA SER A 567 6.48 -12.12 -32.20
C SER A 567 7.15 -12.80 -33.42
N LYS A 568 6.50 -12.77 -34.58
CA LYS A 568 7.02 -13.42 -35.82
C LYS A 568 7.36 -12.43 -36.95
N LYS A 569 7.59 -11.15 -36.64
CA LYS A 569 8.14 -10.21 -37.61
C LYS A 569 9.40 -9.53 -37.09
#